data_b7d99b2895dd3cc37af0086958e6f889
#
_entry.id   b7d99b2895dd3cc37af0086958e6f889
#
_cell.length_a   1.000
_cell.length_b   1.000
_cell.length_c   1.000
_cell.angle_alpha   90.00
_cell.angle_beta   90.00
_cell.angle_gamma   90.00
#
_symmetry.space_group_name_H-M   'P 1'
#
loop_
_entity.id
_entity.type
_entity.pdbx_description
1 polymer ?
#
loop_
_entity_poly.entity_id
_entity_poly.type
_entity_poly.pdbx_seq_one_letter_code
_entity_poly.pdbx_strand_id
1 'polypeptide(L)'
;MRKKEKNEAIYDAAMGVFAEYGYRKATMDDIAAALGMTKGNLYLYVKDKKDLYEKSVGYALLRWQGLVREAVDRESDPKKQFLVMGEKALEYLARDNDLRRVLVRDPDIFPMFPVRDPYQQVNRNSVALIRSILKRGMEKGVFRSVKLDSLPEVLFSIYK
;
A
#
# COMPACT_ATOMS: atom_id res chain seq x y z
N MET A 1 12.02 -22.68 -4.40
CA MET A 1 11.38 -21.35 -4.17
C MET A 1 11.81 -20.83 -2.82
N ARG A 2 12.38 -19.63 -2.75
CA ARG A 2 12.80 -19.02 -1.48
C ARG A 2 11.55 -18.74 -0.61
N LYS A 3 11.70 -18.78 0.72
CA LYS A 3 10.59 -18.51 1.68
C LYS A 3 9.86 -17.18 1.38
N LYS A 4 10.61 -16.17 0.93
CA LYS A 4 10.08 -14.85 0.55
C LYS A 4 9.13 -14.96 -0.65
N GLU A 5 9.57 -15.59 -1.73
CA GLU A 5 8.76 -15.77 -2.95
C GLU A 5 7.47 -16.54 -2.68
N LYS A 6 7.53 -17.51 -1.76
CA LYS A 6 6.34 -18.27 -1.37
C LYS A 6 5.35 -17.43 -0.56
N ASN A 7 5.83 -16.56 0.32
CA ASN A 7 4.98 -15.62 1.03
C ASN A 7 4.30 -14.63 0.08
N GLU A 8 5.04 -14.11 -0.90
CA GLU A 8 4.51 -13.17 -1.91
C GLU A 8 3.40 -13.83 -2.73
N ALA A 9 3.60 -15.06 -3.19
CA ALA A 9 2.57 -15.83 -3.90
C ALA A 9 1.31 -16.07 -3.04
N ILE A 10 1.49 -16.33 -1.74
CA ILE A 10 0.37 -16.48 -0.80
C ILE A 10 -0.40 -15.16 -0.67
N TYR A 11 0.30 -14.03 -0.55
CA TYR A 11 -0.34 -12.73 -0.40
C TYR A 11 -1.07 -12.29 -1.67
N ASP A 12 -0.50 -12.53 -2.85
CA ASP A 12 -1.16 -12.23 -4.12
C ASP A 12 -2.43 -13.06 -4.33
N ALA A 13 -2.38 -14.37 -4.08
CA ALA A 13 -3.57 -15.23 -4.17
C ALA A 13 -4.65 -14.84 -3.16
N ALA A 14 -4.25 -14.52 -1.92
CA ALA A 14 -5.18 -14.06 -0.89
C ALA A 14 -5.83 -12.72 -1.28
N MET A 15 -5.08 -11.79 -1.88
CA MET A 15 -5.63 -10.52 -2.39
C MET A 15 -6.71 -10.76 -3.43
N GLY A 16 -6.52 -11.69 -4.39
CA GLY A 16 -7.54 -12.05 -5.36
C GLY A 16 -8.83 -12.54 -4.71
N VAL A 17 -8.72 -13.44 -3.74
CA VAL A 17 -9.89 -13.97 -2.99
C VAL A 17 -10.57 -12.88 -2.17
N PHE A 18 -9.81 -12.02 -1.48
CA PHE A 18 -10.38 -10.90 -0.74
C PHE A 18 -11.02 -9.84 -1.65
N ALA A 19 -10.45 -9.59 -2.81
CA ALA A 19 -11.02 -8.69 -3.81
C ALA A 19 -12.33 -9.22 -4.39
N GLU A 20 -12.46 -10.54 -4.56
CA GLU A 20 -13.67 -11.18 -5.10
C GLU A 20 -14.79 -11.26 -4.06
N TYR A 21 -14.51 -11.81 -2.90
CA TYR A 21 -15.55 -12.12 -1.89
C TYR A 21 -15.66 -11.09 -0.77
N GLY A 22 -14.65 -10.24 -0.58
CA GLY A 22 -14.50 -9.34 0.57
C GLY A 22 -14.00 -10.06 1.82
N TYR A 23 -13.42 -9.33 2.77
CA TYR A 23 -12.84 -9.90 3.99
C TYR A 23 -13.81 -10.78 4.77
N ARG A 24 -15.08 -10.36 4.90
CA ARG A 24 -16.06 -11.09 5.72
C ARG A 24 -16.40 -12.48 5.16
N LYS A 25 -16.63 -12.57 3.85
CA LYS A 25 -17.09 -13.80 3.19
C LYS A 25 -15.95 -14.74 2.80
N ALA A 26 -14.78 -14.22 2.46
CA ALA A 26 -13.60 -15.01 2.14
C ALA A 26 -13.24 -15.96 3.28
N THR A 27 -12.90 -17.21 2.95
CA THR A 27 -12.48 -18.23 3.92
C THR A 27 -11.03 -18.65 3.71
N MET A 28 -10.43 -19.25 4.74
CA MET A 28 -9.08 -19.82 4.61
C MET A 28 -9.06 -21.01 3.64
N ASP A 29 -10.19 -21.69 3.46
CA ASP A 29 -10.31 -22.80 2.51
C ASP A 29 -10.32 -22.29 1.06
N ASP A 30 -11.02 -21.18 0.76
CA ASP A 30 -11.00 -20.55 -0.56
C ASP A 30 -9.59 -20.13 -0.96
N ILE A 31 -8.85 -19.53 -0.02
CA ILE A 31 -7.47 -19.08 -0.27
C ILE A 31 -6.53 -20.28 -0.45
N ALA A 32 -6.67 -21.32 0.38
CA ALA A 32 -5.88 -22.54 0.24
C ALA A 32 -6.15 -23.23 -1.10
N ALA A 33 -7.40 -23.29 -1.53
CA ALA A 33 -7.80 -23.84 -2.84
C ALA A 33 -7.19 -23.03 -4.00
N ALA A 34 -7.24 -21.69 -3.94
CA ALA A 34 -6.63 -20.80 -4.93
C ALA A 34 -5.11 -21.01 -5.07
N LEU A 35 -4.45 -21.46 -4.00
CA LEU A 35 -3.02 -21.76 -3.96
C LEU A 35 -2.68 -23.24 -4.28
N GLY A 36 -3.69 -24.08 -4.48
CA GLY A 36 -3.47 -25.53 -4.65
C GLY A 36 -2.84 -26.20 -3.42
N MET A 37 -3.10 -25.69 -2.21
CA MET A 37 -2.57 -26.23 -0.96
C MET A 37 -3.67 -26.56 0.05
N THR A 38 -3.31 -27.30 1.10
CA THR A 38 -4.24 -27.54 2.22
C THR A 38 -4.30 -26.33 3.15
N LYS A 39 -5.43 -26.14 3.82
CA LYS A 39 -5.60 -25.13 4.87
C LYS A 39 -4.54 -25.26 5.98
N GLY A 40 -4.19 -26.50 6.36
CA GLY A 40 -3.12 -26.74 7.33
C GLY A 40 -1.77 -26.17 6.88
N ASN A 41 -1.42 -26.35 5.60
CA ASN A 41 -0.21 -25.79 5.05
C ASN A 41 -0.22 -24.25 5.04
N LEU A 42 -1.38 -23.62 4.81
CA LEU A 42 -1.51 -22.17 4.84
C LEU A 42 -1.22 -21.60 6.25
N TYR A 43 -1.66 -22.28 7.30
CA TYR A 43 -1.39 -21.90 8.70
C TYR A 43 0.09 -21.99 9.12
N LEU A 44 0.97 -22.59 8.32
CA LEU A 44 2.42 -22.52 8.55
C LEU A 44 3.01 -21.13 8.23
N TYR A 45 2.28 -20.28 7.49
CA TYR A 45 2.72 -18.95 7.04
C TYR A 45 2.00 -17.81 7.75
N VAL A 46 0.79 -18.05 8.22
CA VAL A 46 -0.07 -17.04 8.83
C VAL A 46 -0.82 -17.60 10.04
N LYS A 47 -1.12 -16.73 11.00
CA LYS A 47 -1.79 -17.12 12.24
C LYS A 47 -3.28 -17.39 12.05
N ASP A 48 -3.94 -16.50 11.32
CA ASP A 48 -5.37 -16.50 11.08
C ASP A 48 -5.72 -15.69 9.81
N LYS A 49 -7.01 -15.60 9.49
CA LYS A 49 -7.50 -14.84 8.33
C LYS A 49 -7.17 -13.34 8.44
N LYS A 50 -7.19 -12.77 9.64
CA LYS A 50 -6.87 -11.37 9.86
C LYS A 50 -5.39 -11.08 9.61
N ASP A 51 -4.50 -11.92 10.14
CA ASP A 51 -3.06 -11.84 9.90
C ASP A 51 -2.74 -11.96 8.40
N LEU A 52 -3.39 -12.89 7.70
CA LEU A 52 -3.25 -13.04 6.26
C LEU A 52 -3.73 -11.80 5.51
N TYR A 53 -4.90 -11.27 5.87
CA TYR A 53 -5.46 -10.07 5.25
C TYR A 53 -4.53 -8.87 5.42
N GLU A 54 -4.12 -8.57 6.65
CA GLU A 54 -3.23 -7.45 6.95
C GLU A 54 -1.88 -7.57 6.21
N LYS A 55 -1.31 -8.78 6.12
CA LYS A 55 -0.07 -9.04 5.38
C LYS A 55 -0.25 -8.88 3.87
N SER A 56 -1.35 -9.37 3.31
CA SER A 56 -1.63 -9.29 1.88
C SER A 56 -1.88 -7.85 1.44
N VAL A 57 -2.70 -7.11 2.18
CA VAL A 57 -2.94 -5.68 1.93
C VAL A 57 -1.65 -4.89 2.11
N GLY A 58 -0.91 -5.11 3.20
CA GLY A 58 0.37 -4.44 3.46
C GLY A 58 1.39 -4.69 2.35
N TYR A 59 1.48 -5.91 1.84
CA TYR A 59 2.35 -6.27 0.72
C TYR A 59 1.94 -5.54 -0.58
N ALA A 60 0.64 -5.52 -0.91
CA ALA A 60 0.15 -4.82 -2.09
C ALA A 60 0.37 -3.30 -2.01
N LEU A 61 0.13 -2.69 -0.84
CA LEU A 61 0.39 -1.28 -0.59
C LEU A 61 1.89 -0.92 -0.71
N LEU A 62 2.79 -1.77 -0.19
CA LEU A 62 4.23 -1.56 -0.32
C LEU A 62 4.70 -1.68 -1.78
N ARG A 63 4.14 -2.60 -2.55
CA ARG A 63 4.41 -2.75 -3.99
C ARG A 63 3.95 -1.51 -4.75
N TRP A 64 2.75 -1.05 -4.50
CA TRP A 64 2.23 0.20 -5.07
C TRP A 64 3.14 1.39 -4.75
N GLN A 65 3.45 1.57 -3.47
CA GLN A 65 4.32 2.65 -3.00
C GLN A 65 5.72 2.60 -3.62
N GLY A 66 6.29 1.41 -3.77
CA GLY A 66 7.59 1.20 -4.40
C GLY A 66 7.62 1.71 -5.83
N LEU A 67 6.61 1.38 -6.64
CA LEU A 67 6.49 1.82 -8.03
C LEU A 67 6.30 3.34 -8.14
N VAL A 68 5.47 3.94 -7.27
CA VAL A 68 5.31 5.39 -7.22
C VAL A 68 6.63 6.06 -6.86
N ARG A 69 7.34 5.54 -5.85
CA ARG A 69 8.62 6.08 -5.41
C ARG A 69 9.67 6.03 -6.51
N GLU A 70 9.81 4.90 -7.20
CA GLU A 70 10.74 4.78 -8.33
C GLU A 70 10.48 5.82 -9.43
N ALA A 71 9.22 6.08 -9.76
CA ALA A 71 8.85 7.08 -10.73
C ALA A 71 9.21 8.51 -10.26
N VAL A 72 8.93 8.82 -9.00
CA VAL A 72 9.29 10.10 -8.38
C VAL A 72 10.81 10.31 -8.33
N ASP A 73 11.57 9.27 -8.01
CA ASP A 73 13.04 9.36 -7.88
C ASP A 73 13.76 9.55 -9.24
N ARG A 74 13.09 9.22 -10.36
CA ARG A 74 13.58 9.50 -11.72
C ARG A 74 13.38 10.95 -12.15
N GLU A 75 12.53 11.71 -11.44
CA GLU A 75 12.26 13.12 -11.76
C GLU A 75 13.11 14.03 -10.87
N SER A 76 13.71 15.05 -11.47
CA SER A 76 14.59 15.98 -10.78
C SER A 76 13.91 17.29 -10.35
N ASP A 77 12.79 17.65 -10.99
CA ASP A 77 12.00 18.85 -10.67
C ASP A 77 10.99 18.54 -9.56
N PRO A 78 11.07 19.24 -8.39
CA PRO A 78 10.15 19.01 -7.29
C PRO A 78 8.67 19.21 -7.63
N LYS A 79 8.31 20.10 -8.54
CA LYS A 79 6.92 20.28 -8.99
C LYS A 79 6.45 19.06 -9.78
N LYS A 80 7.28 18.60 -10.70
CA LYS A 80 6.98 17.39 -11.47
C LYS A 80 6.95 16.14 -10.61
N GLN A 81 7.75 16.06 -9.56
CA GLN A 81 7.70 14.94 -8.61
C GLN A 81 6.32 14.79 -7.96
N PHE A 82 5.64 15.89 -7.60
CA PHE A 82 4.26 15.82 -7.09
C PHE A 82 3.27 15.35 -8.16
N LEU A 83 3.39 15.82 -9.39
CA LEU A 83 2.53 15.40 -10.50
C LEU A 83 2.71 13.91 -10.79
N VAL A 84 3.97 13.47 -10.92
CA VAL A 84 4.31 12.06 -11.16
C VAL A 84 3.83 11.18 -10.02
N MET A 85 3.95 11.63 -8.77
CA MET A 85 3.45 10.89 -7.60
C MET A 85 1.95 10.59 -7.72
N GLY A 86 1.14 11.62 -8.01
CA GLY A 86 -0.31 11.46 -8.17
C GLY A 86 -0.69 10.64 -9.41
N GLU A 87 -0.08 10.95 -10.56
CA GLU A 87 -0.34 10.23 -11.82
C GLU A 87 -0.03 8.74 -11.69
N LYS A 88 1.14 8.38 -11.17
CA LYS A 88 1.57 6.98 -11.04
C LYS A 88 0.78 6.22 -9.99
N ALA A 89 0.34 6.91 -8.94
CA ALA A 89 -0.54 6.29 -7.96
C ALA A 89 -1.89 5.90 -8.57
N LEU A 90 -2.51 6.81 -9.33
CA LEU A 90 -3.78 6.53 -10.00
C LEU A 90 -3.64 5.50 -11.14
N GLU A 91 -2.55 5.61 -11.93
CA GLU A 91 -2.26 4.64 -13.00
C GLU A 91 -2.11 3.23 -12.45
N TYR A 92 -1.42 3.06 -11.33
CA TYR A 92 -1.28 1.76 -10.69
C TYR A 92 -2.63 1.19 -10.24
N LEU A 93 -3.44 1.99 -9.53
CA LEU A 93 -4.76 1.56 -9.08
C LEU A 93 -5.72 1.27 -10.23
N ALA A 94 -5.56 1.94 -11.37
CA ALA A 94 -6.34 1.61 -12.57
C ALA A 94 -6.01 0.22 -13.13
N ARG A 95 -4.78 -0.26 -12.93
CA ARG A 95 -4.29 -1.56 -13.41
C ARG A 95 -4.46 -2.69 -12.39
N ASP A 96 -4.21 -2.40 -11.11
CA ASP A 96 -4.35 -3.39 -10.02
C ASP A 96 -5.81 -3.45 -9.55
N ASN A 97 -6.61 -4.29 -10.23
CA ASN A 97 -8.02 -4.46 -9.92
C ASN A 97 -8.27 -5.00 -8.52
N ASP A 98 -7.41 -5.89 -8.03
CA ASP A 98 -7.60 -6.54 -6.73
C ASP A 98 -7.37 -5.55 -5.60
N LEU A 99 -6.27 -4.81 -5.63
CA LEU A 99 -6.02 -3.77 -4.64
C LEU A 99 -7.13 -2.70 -4.67
N ARG A 100 -7.52 -2.22 -5.87
CA ARG A 100 -8.59 -1.24 -6.01
C ARG A 100 -9.92 -1.72 -5.40
N ARG A 101 -10.33 -2.98 -5.67
CA ARG A 101 -11.56 -3.56 -5.11
C ARG A 101 -11.50 -3.65 -3.60
N VAL A 102 -10.37 -4.06 -3.05
CA VAL A 102 -10.17 -4.16 -1.60
C VAL A 102 -10.24 -2.77 -0.96
N LEU A 103 -9.56 -1.77 -1.50
CA LEU A 103 -9.59 -0.39 -1.00
C LEU A 103 -11.00 0.23 -1.01
N VAL A 104 -11.78 -0.02 -2.06
CA VAL A 104 -13.16 0.48 -2.17
C VAL A 104 -14.10 -0.23 -1.17
N ARG A 105 -13.88 -1.51 -0.89
CA ARG A 105 -14.74 -2.31 0.00
C ARG A 105 -14.42 -2.16 1.48
N ASP A 106 -13.20 -1.79 1.80
CA ASP A 106 -12.72 -1.69 3.19
C ASP A 106 -12.11 -0.29 3.44
N PRO A 107 -12.95 0.69 3.78
CA PRO A 107 -12.50 2.05 4.10
C PRO A 107 -11.63 2.08 5.37
N ASP A 108 -11.67 1.03 6.21
CA ASP A 108 -10.88 0.94 7.43
C ASP A 108 -9.38 0.67 7.17
N ILE A 109 -8.98 0.42 5.91
CA ILE A 109 -7.56 0.34 5.54
C ILE A 109 -6.84 1.67 5.79
N PHE A 110 -7.51 2.80 5.56
CA PHE A 110 -6.99 4.14 5.80
C PHE A 110 -7.90 4.96 6.73
N PRO A 111 -8.04 4.55 7.99
CA PRO A 111 -8.89 5.30 8.92
C PRO A 111 -8.27 6.68 9.22
N MET A 112 -9.13 7.68 9.41
CA MET A 112 -8.67 9.04 9.74
C MET A 112 -8.02 9.09 11.14
N PHE A 113 -8.56 8.32 12.09
CA PHE A 113 -8.07 8.24 13.47
C PHE A 113 -7.96 6.78 13.91
N PRO A 114 -6.89 6.05 13.52
CA PRO A 114 -6.76 4.64 13.82
C PRO A 114 -6.44 4.41 15.30
N VAL A 115 -7.20 3.56 15.96
CA VAL A 115 -6.81 2.99 17.26
C VAL A 115 -5.62 2.03 17.09
N ARG A 116 -5.55 1.35 15.96
CA ARG A 116 -4.46 0.49 15.52
C ARG A 116 -4.26 0.68 14.03
N ASP A 117 -3.02 0.93 13.63
CA ASP A 117 -2.65 1.06 12.20
C ASP A 117 -1.73 -0.09 11.78
N PRO A 118 -2.26 -1.15 11.15
CA PRO A 118 -1.44 -2.26 10.67
C PRO A 118 -0.51 -1.84 9.52
N TYR A 119 -0.78 -0.72 8.88
CA TYR A 119 -0.04 -0.18 7.73
C TYR A 119 0.83 1.03 8.08
N GLN A 120 1.13 1.23 9.37
CA GLN A 120 1.90 2.38 9.86
C GLN A 120 3.21 2.61 9.09
N GLN A 121 3.91 1.53 8.72
CA GLN A 121 5.16 1.67 7.96
C GLN A 121 4.91 2.22 6.56
N VAL A 122 3.85 1.77 5.88
CA VAL A 122 3.45 2.30 4.56
C VAL A 122 3.12 3.78 4.67
N ASN A 123 2.32 4.15 5.67
CA ASN A 123 1.91 5.54 5.91
C ASN A 123 3.13 6.44 6.19
N ARG A 124 4.05 6.00 7.05
CA ARG A 124 5.32 6.71 7.33
C ARG A 124 6.17 6.91 6.09
N ASN A 125 6.29 5.90 5.24
CA ASN A 125 7.05 5.98 3.99
C ASN A 125 6.44 7.01 3.03
N SER A 126 5.11 7.08 2.93
CA SER A 126 4.41 8.05 2.09
C SER A 126 4.64 9.48 2.58
N VAL A 127 4.49 9.72 3.89
CA VAL A 127 4.79 11.02 4.51
C VAL A 127 6.26 11.41 4.29
N ALA A 128 7.19 10.47 4.44
CA ALA A 128 8.61 10.71 4.22
C ALA A 128 8.92 11.08 2.75
N LEU A 129 8.24 10.46 1.78
CA LEU A 129 8.38 10.81 0.36
C LEU A 129 7.91 12.26 0.12
N ILE A 130 6.70 12.62 0.58
CA ILE A 130 6.17 13.98 0.47
C ILE A 130 7.13 14.99 1.12
N ARG A 131 7.60 14.70 2.33
CA ARG A 131 8.58 15.55 3.06
C ARG A 131 9.85 15.76 2.26
N SER A 132 10.38 14.72 1.62
CA SER A 132 11.59 14.80 0.82
C SER A 132 11.43 15.67 -0.42
N ILE A 133 10.27 15.62 -1.09
CA ILE A 133 9.94 16.47 -2.24
C ILE A 133 9.84 17.94 -1.81
N LEU A 134 9.12 18.21 -0.71
CA LEU A 134 8.98 19.57 -0.17
C LEU A 134 10.35 20.16 0.22
N LYS A 135 11.18 19.38 0.92
CA LYS A 135 12.53 19.80 1.34
C LYS A 135 13.38 20.19 0.12
N ARG A 136 13.47 19.30 -0.88
CA ARG A 136 14.20 19.58 -2.13
C ARG A 136 13.67 20.81 -2.86
N GLY A 137 12.34 20.99 -2.87
CA GLY A 137 11.73 22.16 -3.51
C GLY A 137 12.06 23.47 -2.83
N MET A 138 12.14 23.49 -1.49
CA MET A 138 12.61 24.66 -0.74
C MET A 138 14.10 24.95 -0.96
N GLU A 139 14.94 23.92 -0.90
CA GLU A 139 16.40 24.05 -1.14
C GLU A 139 16.73 24.60 -2.54
N LYS A 140 15.89 24.23 -3.54
CA LYS A 140 16.03 24.75 -4.93
C LYS A 140 15.29 26.08 -5.16
N GLY A 141 14.65 26.67 -4.15
CA GLY A 141 13.85 27.89 -4.31
C GLY A 141 12.58 27.73 -5.15
N VAL A 142 12.17 26.49 -5.43
CA VAL A 142 10.95 26.16 -6.22
C VAL A 142 9.70 26.32 -5.38
N PHE A 143 9.80 26.01 -4.08
CA PHE A 143 8.73 26.16 -3.10
C PHE A 143 9.12 27.21 -2.07
N ARG A 144 8.11 27.98 -1.61
CA ARG A 144 8.28 28.84 -0.43
C ARG A 144 8.56 28.00 0.82
N SER A 145 9.12 28.63 1.84
CA SER A 145 9.32 27.97 3.14
C SER A 145 8.00 27.48 3.72
N VAL A 146 7.95 26.22 4.13
CA VAL A 146 6.80 25.56 4.75
C VAL A 146 7.24 24.77 5.98
N LYS A 147 6.30 24.49 6.88
CA LYS A 147 6.55 23.65 8.07
C LYS A 147 6.58 22.17 7.67
N LEU A 148 7.80 21.58 7.64
CA LEU A 148 7.99 20.17 7.30
C LEU A 148 7.52 19.20 8.40
N ASP A 149 7.24 19.69 9.60
CA ASP A 149 6.77 18.85 10.71
C ASP A 149 5.29 18.49 10.60
N SER A 150 4.49 19.30 9.92
CA SER A 150 3.03 19.11 9.82
C SER A 150 2.49 19.04 8.40
N LEU A 151 3.06 19.79 7.45
CA LEU A 151 2.52 19.85 6.09
C LEU A 151 2.55 18.49 5.36
N PRO A 152 3.59 17.65 5.47
CA PRO A 152 3.57 16.33 4.84
C PRO A 152 2.44 15.43 5.32
N GLU A 153 2.12 15.45 6.61
CA GLU A 153 1.01 14.71 7.22
C GLU A 153 -0.35 15.22 6.72
N VAL A 154 -0.52 16.54 6.63
CA VAL A 154 -1.75 17.15 6.08
C VAL A 154 -1.94 16.76 4.62
N LEU A 155 -0.91 16.89 3.79
CA LEU A 155 -0.97 16.50 2.37
C LEU A 155 -1.27 15.00 2.21
N PHE A 156 -0.65 14.16 3.04
CA PHE A 156 -0.94 12.73 3.02
C PHE A 156 -2.39 12.43 3.42
N SER A 157 -2.95 13.16 4.39
CA SER A 157 -4.34 12.97 4.82
C SER A 157 -5.37 13.39 3.75
N ILE A 158 -5.02 14.32 2.87
CA ILE A 158 -5.87 14.72 1.73
C ILE A 158 -5.78 13.67 0.61
N TYR A 159 -4.65 12.98 0.51
CA TYR A 159 -4.36 11.99 -0.53
C TYR A 159 -4.94 10.60 -0.23
N LYS A 160 -5.22 10.27 1.04
CA LYS A 160 -5.89 9.04 1.46
C LYS A 160 -7.35 8.99 0.99
#